data_b1d65cc548fd78eee9fd59290eb03637
#
_entry.id   b1d65cc548fd78eee9fd59290eb03637
#
_cell.length_a   1.000
_cell.length_b   1.000
_cell.length_c   1.000
_cell.angle_alpha   90.00
_cell.angle_beta   90.00
_cell.angle_gamma   90.00
#
_symmetry.space_group_name_H-M   'P 1'
#
loop_
_entity.id
_entity.type
_entity.pdbx_description
1 polymer ?
#
loop_
_entity_poly.entity_id
_entity_poly.type
_entity_poly.pdbx_seq_one_letter_code
_entity_poly.pdbx_strand_id
1 'polypeptide(L)'
;MSIISSREGLSAGIAIGKREGFNPYQFHYSLIGSLNQPVILFLHGFMGDSNDFSEIISMLCEQFCCLAVDLPGHGKTLINGTSECYTMPNTALGLINLLDNLKIEKCFLAGYSMGGRLALYLTLHFPSRFEKVILESTSPGLKTAEERTQRIQIDWEWARELETKDFKDFLLNWYKQSLFKTLQTHPNFDKLIERRLQNNPLELAKSLRQMGTGNQPSLWDKIADNKIPVRFLGGEYDDKFKCINAEMATLCQVSKLRIITKTGHNIHFENPKAYIEILSNFFRV
;
A
#
# COMPACT_ATOMS: atom_id res chain seq x y z
N MET A 1 28.34 -44.65 21.46
CA MET A 1 28.54 -43.22 21.71
C MET A 1 28.39 -42.51 20.39
N SER A 2 27.22 -42.01 20.11
CA SER A 2 26.91 -41.23 18.90
C SER A 2 26.24 -39.97 19.34
N ILE A 3 26.88 -38.86 19.00
CA ILE A 3 26.44 -37.50 19.27
C ILE A 3 25.55 -37.08 18.11
N ILE A 4 24.26 -36.88 18.37
CA ILE A 4 23.31 -36.29 17.44
C ILE A 4 23.31 -34.79 17.71
N SER A 5 23.74 -34.02 16.71
CA SER A 5 23.65 -32.58 16.68
C SER A 5 22.33 -32.15 16.03
N SER A 6 21.36 -31.75 16.80
CA SER A 6 20.15 -31.09 16.36
C SER A 6 20.39 -29.60 16.22
N ARG A 7 20.38 -29.09 14.98
CA ARG A 7 20.25 -27.67 14.70
C ARG A 7 18.76 -27.36 14.52
N GLU A 8 18.13 -26.90 15.57
CA GLU A 8 16.82 -26.25 15.46
C GLU A 8 17.03 -24.77 15.10
N GLY A 9 16.57 -24.41 13.93
CA GLY A 9 16.45 -23.02 13.50
C GLY A 9 15.28 -22.36 14.22
N LEU A 10 15.57 -21.47 15.14
CA LEU A 10 14.59 -20.59 15.80
C LEU A 10 14.03 -19.58 14.78
N SER A 11 12.86 -19.82 14.24
CA SER A 11 12.01 -18.80 13.66
C SER A 11 11.26 -18.12 14.82
N ALA A 12 11.76 -17.00 15.30
CA ALA A 12 11.06 -16.17 16.29
C ALA A 12 9.91 -15.43 15.60
N GLY A 13 8.77 -16.08 15.46
CA GLY A 13 7.50 -15.44 15.23
C GLY A 13 6.97 -14.95 16.58
N ILE A 14 7.11 -13.65 16.90
CA ILE A 14 6.47 -13.07 18.08
C ILE A 14 4.96 -13.00 17.76
N ALA A 15 4.22 -13.98 18.24
CA ALA A 15 2.78 -13.90 18.31
C ALA A 15 2.42 -12.85 19.36
N ILE A 16 1.95 -11.67 18.92
CA ILE A 16 1.31 -10.71 19.81
C ILE A 16 0.05 -11.39 20.31
N GLY A 17 0.07 -11.78 21.60
CA GLY A 17 -1.04 -12.46 22.24
C GLY A 17 -2.33 -11.64 22.03
N LYS A 18 -3.38 -12.30 21.52
CA LYS A 18 -4.73 -11.75 21.47
C LYS A 18 -5.14 -11.40 22.91
N ARG A 19 -5.04 -10.13 23.28
CA ARG A 19 -5.85 -9.59 24.38
C ARG A 19 -7.25 -9.48 23.79
N GLU A 20 -8.14 -10.33 24.24
CA GLU A 20 -9.56 -10.23 23.87
C GLU A 20 -10.04 -8.80 24.15
N GLY A 21 -10.52 -8.12 23.09
CA GLY A 21 -11.24 -6.85 23.20
C GLY A 21 -10.44 -5.57 22.88
N PHE A 22 -9.11 -5.58 22.72
CA PHE A 22 -8.36 -4.36 22.39
C PHE A 22 -7.98 -4.29 20.91
N ASN A 23 -8.64 -3.39 20.16
CA ASN A 23 -8.23 -3.04 18.80
C ASN A 23 -7.46 -1.71 18.85
N PRO A 24 -6.14 -1.70 18.55
CA PRO A 24 -5.36 -0.46 18.58
C PRO A 24 -5.70 0.49 17.43
N TYR A 25 -6.44 0.04 16.41
CA TYR A 25 -6.77 0.82 15.22
C TYR A 25 -8.17 1.41 15.32
N GLN A 26 -8.24 2.71 15.23
CA GLN A 26 -9.45 3.44 14.91
C GLN A 26 -9.32 3.97 13.48
N PHE A 27 -9.56 3.09 12.51
CA PHE A 27 -9.46 3.44 11.10
C PHE A 27 -10.52 4.49 10.73
N HIS A 28 -10.05 5.56 10.10
CA HIS A 28 -10.91 6.43 9.31
C HIS A 28 -11.02 5.85 7.90
N TYR A 29 -12.24 5.82 7.35
CA TYR A 29 -12.49 5.33 6.01
C TYR A 29 -13.69 6.03 5.38
N SER A 30 -13.76 6.03 4.06
CA SER A 30 -14.97 6.33 3.30
C SER A 30 -15.54 5.03 2.73
N LEU A 31 -16.86 4.86 2.84
CA LEU A 31 -17.60 3.74 2.27
C LEU A 31 -18.72 4.31 1.41
N ILE A 32 -18.60 4.21 0.09
CA ILE A 32 -19.50 4.83 -0.88
C ILE A 32 -19.99 3.76 -1.86
N GLY A 33 -21.30 3.72 -2.07
CA GLY A 33 -22.01 2.69 -2.82
C GLY A 33 -22.81 1.77 -1.89
N SER A 34 -23.42 0.73 -2.44
CA SER A 34 -24.24 -0.23 -1.69
C SER A 34 -23.41 -1.48 -1.34
N LEU A 35 -23.51 -1.96 -0.10
CA LEU A 35 -22.90 -3.25 0.31
C LEU A 35 -23.52 -4.47 -0.39
N ASN A 36 -24.60 -4.30 -1.14
CA ASN A 36 -25.14 -5.34 -2.03
C ASN A 36 -24.34 -5.46 -3.34
N GLN A 37 -23.46 -4.51 -3.61
CA GLN A 37 -22.54 -4.52 -4.75
C GLN A 37 -21.20 -5.12 -4.36
N PRO A 38 -20.39 -5.62 -5.33
CA PRO A 38 -19.03 -6.06 -5.05
C PRO A 38 -18.20 -4.93 -4.44
N VAL A 39 -17.47 -5.26 -3.37
CA VAL A 39 -16.65 -4.27 -2.64
C VAL A 39 -15.28 -4.14 -3.25
N ILE A 40 -14.77 -2.91 -3.39
CA ILE A 40 -13.36 -2.62 -3.70
C ILE A 40 -12.73 -1.94 -2.49
N LEU A 41 -11.69 -2.54 -1.92
CA LEU A 41 -10.83 -1.90 -0.92
C LEU A 41 -9.70 -1.13 -1.61
N PHE A 42 -9.60 0.18 -1.32
CA PHE A 42 -8.55 1.07 -1.83
C PHE A 42 -7.54 1.41 -0.74
N LEU A 43 -6.24 1.25 -1.05
CA LEU A 43 -5.12 1.56 -0.16
C LEU A 43 -4.18 2.57 -0.82
N HIS A 44 -4.08 3.76 -0.22
CA HIS A 44 -3.30 4.89 -0.73
C HIS A 44 -1.78 4.74 -0.52
N GLY A 45 -1.00 5.57 -1.20
CA GLY A 45 0.46 5.67 -1.05
C GLY A 45 0.89 6.49 0.18
N PHE A 46 2.21 6.57 0.42
CA PHE A 46 2.75 7.38 1.51
C PHE A 46 2.34 8.85 1.39
N MET A 47 1.98 9.47 2.50
CA MET A 47 1.37 10.81 2.64
C MET A 47 -0.02 10.96 2.00
N GLY A 48 -0.61 9.88 1.47
CA GLY A 48 -1.99 9.86 0.99
C GLY A 48 -3.03 9.77 2.10
N ASP A 49 -4.27 9.74 1.67
CA ASP A 49 -5.45 9.44 2.49
C ASP A 49 -6.56 8.82 1.61
N SER A 50 -7.69 8.50 2.21
CA SER A 50 -8.85 7.92 1.50
C SER A 50 -9.39 8.80 0.37
N ASN A 51 -9.15 10.13 0.41
CA ASN A 51 -9.59 11.05 -0.63
C ASN A 51 -8.73 10.98 -1.91
N ASP A 52 -7.59 10.31 -1.89
CA ASP A 52 -6.76 10.13 -3.10
C ASP A 52 -7.54 9.43 -4.21
N PHE A 53 -8.53 8.61 -3.85
CA PHE A 53 -9.37 7.89 -4.80
C PHE A 53 -10.76 8.51 -5.02
N SER A 54 -11.03 9.73 -4.51
CA SER A 54 -12.37 10.32 -4.56
C SER A 54 -12.93 10.45 -5.98
N GLU A 55 -12.13 10.88 -6.95
CA GLU A 55 -12.52 10.95 -8.35
C GLU A 55 -12.83 9.56 -8.93
N ILE A 56 -11.99 8.58 -8.64
CA ILE A 56 -12.18 7.18 -9.05
C ILE A 56 -13.47 6.62 -8.47
N ILE A 57 -13.67 6.81 -7.16
CA ILE A 57 -14.85 6.32 -6.42
C ILE A 57 -16.14 6.93 -6.97
N SER A 58 -16.14 8.23 -7.26
CA SER A 58 -17.33 8.91 -7.79
C SER A 58 -17.82 8.31 -9.11
N MET A 59 -16.93 7.72 -9.90
CA MET A 59 -17.25 7.10 -11.19
C MET A 59 -17.57 5.61 -11.06
N LEU A 60 -17.18 4.96 -9.96
CA LEU A 60 -17.35 3.52 -9.76
C LEU A 60 -18.50 3.16 -8.81
N CYS A 61 -18.96 4.09 -7.97
CA CYS A 61 -19.90 3.82 -6.87
C CYS A 61 -21.31 3.37 -7.31
N GLU A 62 -21.64 3.52 -8.58
CA GLU A 62 -22.88 2.95 -9.15
C GLU A 62 -22.77 1.44 -9.43
N GLN A 63 -21.56 0.92 -9.58
CA GLN A 63 -21.29 -0.49 -9.91
C GLN A 63 -20.63 -1.26 -8.75
N PHE A 64 -19.93 -0.56 -7.85
CA PHE A 64 -19.17 -1.14 -6.76
C PHE A 64 -19.43 -0.38 -5.45
N CYS A 65 -19.32 -1.09 -4.34
CA CYS A 65 -19.16 -0.46 -3.05
C CYS A 65 -17.68 -0.18 -2.81
N CYS A 66 -17.30 1.09 -2.72
CA CYS A 66 -15.91 1.52 -2.62
C CYS A 66 -15.55 1.85 -1.18
N LEU A 67 -14.62 1.08 -0.60
CA LEU A 67 -14.05 1.29 0.73
C LEU A 67 -12.62 1.84 0.60
N ALA A 68 -12.41 3.12 0.89
CA ALA A 68 -11.08 3.72 0.93
C ALA A 68 -10.69 4.02 2.38
N VAL A 69 -9.50 3.56 2.79
CA VAL A 69 -9.06 3.59 4.21
C VAL A 69 -7.83 4.47 4.36
N ASP A 70 -7.85 5.34 5.38
CA ASP A 70 -6.65 6.05 5.82
C ASP A 70 -5.73 5.06 6.56
N LEU A 71 -4.53 4.80 6.02
CA LEU A 71 -3.58 3.86 6.62
C LEU A 71 -2.96 4.43 7.92
N PRO A 72 -2.43 3.59 8.82
CA PRO A 72 -1.78 4.04 10.05
C PRO A 72 -0.75 5.14 9.81
N GLY A 73 -0.87 6.24 10.56
CA GLY A 73 -0.03 7.43 10.42
C GLY A 73 -0.47 8.42 9.36
N HIS A 74 -1.60 8.20 8.70
CA HIS A 74 -2.12 9.02 7.60
C HIS A 74 -3.56 9.46 7.86
N GLY A 75 -3.93 10.58 7.26
CA GLY A 75 -5.29 11.11 7.29
C GLY A 75 -5.82 11.28 8.73
N LYS A 76 -6.96 10.65 8.99
CA LYS A 76 -7.65 10.76 10.30
C LYS A 76 -7.64 9.44 11.10
N THR A 77 -6.92 8.41 10.64
CA THR A 77 -6.77 7.15 11.39
C THR A 77 -5.96 7.39 12.68
N LEU A 78 -6.50 6.93 13.80
CA LEU A 78 -5.86 7.02 15.11
C LEU A 78 -5.32 5.66 15.54
N ILE A 79 -4.13 5.68 16.15
CA ILE A 79 -3.47 4.48 16.68
C ILE A 79 -3.33 4.60 18.19
N ASN A 80 -3.99 3.70 18.92
CA ASN A 80 -3.92 3.58 20.37
C ASN A 80 -3.01 2.40 20.75
N GLY A 81 -1.70 2.53 20.44
CA GLY A 81 -0.74 1.44 20.64
C GLY A 81 0.70 1.86 20.45
N THR A 82 1.59 0.87 20.44
CA THR A 82 3.01 1.08 20.20
C THR A 82 3.33 1.32 18.73
N SER A 83 4.59 1.66 18.42
CA SER A 83 5.07 1.80 17.04
C SER A 83 4.89 0.54 16.19
N GLU A 84 4.81 -0.63 16.81
CA GLU A 84 4.56 -1.91 16.12
C GLU A 84 3.22 -1.94 15.36
N CYS A 85 2.23 -1.15 15.81
CA CYS A 85 0.96 -1.02 15.10
C CYS A 85 1.10 -0.44 13.68
N TYR A 86 2.21 0.23 13.38
CA TYR A 86 2.47 0.78 12.03
C TYR A 86 3.20 -0.22 11.12
N THR A 87 3.59 -1.39 11.61
CA THR A 87 4.25 -2.41 10.77
C THR A 87 3.29 -3.00 9.75
N MET A 88 3.82 -3.46 8.63
CA MET A 88 3.02 -4.07 7.56
C MET A 88 2.19 -5.28 8.04
N PRO A 89 2.74 -6.24 8.82
CA PRO A 89 1.96 -7.36 9.33
C PRO A 89 0.80 -6.94 10.24
N ASN A 90 1.04 -6.01 11.16
CA ASN A 90 0.02 -5.57 12.11
C ASN A 90 -1.04 -4.72 11.43
N THR A 91 -0.65 -3.84 10.50
CA THR A 91 -1.60 -3.08 9.68
C THR A 91 -2.48 -4.01 8.83
N ALA A 92 -1.89 -5.06 8.24
CA ALA A 92 -2.65 -6.06 7.50
C ALA A 92 -3.70 -6.76 8.37
N LEU A 93 -3.33 -7.21 9.57
CA LEU A 93 -4.27 -7.79 10.54
C LEU A 93 -5.36 -6.78 10.94
N GLY A 94 -5.00 -5.51 11.16
CA GLY A 94 -5.95 -4.44 11.45
C GLY A 94 -6.98 -4.27 10.33
N LEU A 95 -6.54 -4.28 9.06
CA LEU A 95 -7.44 -4.19 7.90
C LEU A 95 -8.34 -5.42 7.75
N ILE A 96 -7.84 -6.62 8.02
CA ILE A 96 -8.68 -7.83 8.03
C ILE A 96 -9.76 -7.71 9.12
N ASN A 97 -9.42 -7.25 10.32
CA ASN A 97 -10.39 -6.99 11.38
C ASN A 97 -11.41 -5.90 10.99
N LEU A 98 -10.98 -4.86 10.25
CA LEU A 98 -11.91 -3.85 9.73
C LEU A 98 -12.92 -4.47 8.76
N LEU A 99 -12.47 -5.32 7.81
CA LEU A 99 -13.35 -6.03 6.89
C LEU A 99 -14.33 -6.94 7.64
N ASP A 100 -13.88 -7.64 8.70
CA ASP A 100 -14.74 -8.50 9.53
C ASP A 100 -15.82 -7.68 10.25
N ASN A 101 -15.45 -6.53 10.82
CA ASN A 101 -16.39 -5.63 11.49
C ASN A 101 -17.42 -5.04 10.52
N LEU A 102 -17.04 -4.82 9.27
CA LEU A 102 -17.93 -4.37 8.19
C LEU A 102 -18.71 -5.52 7.53
N LYS A 103 -18.49 -6.77 7.97
CA LYS A 103 -19.11 -8.00 7.42
C LYS A 103 -18.77 -8.20 5.93
N ILE A 104 -17.58 -7.77 5.52
CA ILE A 104 -17.06 -7.96 4.18
C ILE A 104 -16.20 -9.23 4.20
N GLU A 105 -16.77 -10.35 3.78
CA GLU A 105 -16.06 -11.63 3.76
C GLU A 105 -14.96 -11.66 2.70
N LYS A 106 -15.25 -11.11 1.51
CA LYS A 106 -14.34 -11.09 0.36
C LYS A 106 -14.55 -9.83 -0.47
N CYS A 107 -13.46 -9.27 -1.01
CA CYS A 107 -13.53 -8.05 -1.82
C CYS A 107 -12.47 -8.03 -2.92
N PHE A 108 -12.59 -7.08 -3.84
CA PHE A 108 -11.49 -6.66 -4.71
C PHE A 108 -10.55 -5.73 -3.95
N LEU A 109 -9.29 -5.65 -4.40
CA LEU A 109 -8.27 -4.86 -3.73
C LEU A 109 -7.51 -4.01 -4.76
N ALA A 110 -7.39 -2.72 -4.51
CA ALA A 110 -6.60 -1.78 -5.29
C ALA A 110 -5.62 -1.03 -4.40
N GLY A 111 -4.32 -1.14 -4.65
CA GLY A 111 -3.31 -0.47 -3.85
C GLY A 111 -2.28 0.27 -4.68
N TYR A 112 -1.93 1.47 -4.22
CA TYR A 112 -0.93 2.33 -4.83
C TYR A 112 0.34 2.43 -3.99
N SER A 113 1.52 2.21 -4.59
CA SER A 113 2.83 2.42 -3.97
C SER A 113 2.96 1.75 -2.60
N MET A 114 2.99 2.49 -1.47
CA MET A 114 2.98 1.94 -0.11
C MET A 114 1.72 1.07 0.13
N GLY A 115 0.54 1.56 -0.21
CA GLY A 115 -0.70 0.78 -0.15
C GLY A 115 -0.69 -0.42 -1.09
N GLY A 116 0.00 -0.32 -2.23
CA GLY A 116 0.23 -1.45 -3.13
C GLY A 116 1.12 -2.54 -2.50
N ARG A 117 2.17 -2.14 -1.78
CA ARG A 117 3.03 -3.07 -1.02
C ARG A 117 2.25 -3.83 0.05
N LEU A 118 1.39 -3.10 0.77
CA LEU A 118 0.48 -3.68 1.76
C LEU A 118 -0.59 -4.57 1.09
N ALA A 119 -1.12 -4.16 -0.07
CA ALA A 119 -2.07 -4.96 -0.84
C ALA A 119 -1.45 -6.29 -1.32
N LEU A 120 -0.19 -6.26 -1.78
CA LEU A 120 0.52 -7.48 -2.13
C LEU A 120 0.73 -8.39 -0.90
N TYR A 121 1.09 -7.82 0.25
CA TYR A 121 1.22 -8.56 1.51
C TYR A 121 -0.11 -9.22 1.90
N LEU A 122 -1.22 -8.47 1.86
CA LEU A 122 -2.56 -8.97 2.13
C LEU A 122 -2.94 -10.12 1.19
N THR A 123 -2.70 -9.96 -0.11
CA THR A 123 -3.00 -10.97 -1.13
C THR A 123 -2.30 -12.30 -0.85
N LEU A 124 -1.02 -12.24 -0.45
CA LEU A 124 -0.19 -13.44 -0.23
C LEU A 124 -0.42 -14.10 1.14
N HIS A 125 -0.86 -13.35 2.16
CA HIS A 125 -1.05 -13.90 3.52
C HIS A 125 -2.53 -14.17 3.87
N PHE A 126 -3.47 -13.52 3.17
CA PHE A 126 -4.91 -13.66 3.39
C PHE A 126 -5.66 -13.89 2.06
N PRO A 127 -5.24 -14.89 1.23
CA PRO A 127 -5.76 -15.05 -0.13
C PRO A 127 -7.27 -15.29 -0.18
N SER A 128 -7.86 -15.88 0.85
CA SER A 128 -9.31 -16.14 0.91
C SER A 128 -10.17 -14.85 0.96
N ARG A 129 -9.55 -13.70 1.30
CA ARG A 129 -10.25 -12.42 1.47
C ARG A 129 -10.33 -11.59 0.19
N PHE A 130 -9.62 -11.99 -0.87
CA PHE A 130 -9.52 -11.19 -2.09
C PHE A 130 -9.87 -12.02 -3.32
N GLU A 131 -10.59 -11.41 -4.28
CA GLU A 131 -10.98 -12.07 -5.53
C GLU A 131 -10.05 -11.72 -6.68
N LYS A 132 -9.76 -10.45 -6.85
CA LYS A 132 -8.85 -9.91 -7.85
C LYS A 132 -8.14 -8.70 -7.26
N VAL A 133 -6.90 -8.44 -7.67
CA VAL A 133 -6.06 -7.38 -7.08
C VAL A 133 -5.42 -6.51 -8.17
N ILE A 134 -5.47 -5.21 -7.98
CA ILE A 134 -4.71 -4.22 -8.77
C ILE A 134 -3.62 -3.62 -7.91
N LEU A 135 -2.38 -3.65 -8.43
CA LEU A 135 -1.19 -3.15 -7.77
C LEU A 135 -0.53 -2.08 -8.66
N GLU A 136 -0.67 -0.83 -8.24
CA GLU A 136 -0.16 0.33 -8.97
C GLU A 136 1.22 0.71 -8.42
N SER A 137 2.24 0.75 -9.30
CA SER A 137 3.60 1.22 -8.98
C SER A 137 4.16 0.59 -7.68
N THR A 138 4.06 -0.73 -7.59
CA THR A 138 4.29 -1.52 -6.37
C THR A 138 5.59 -2.31 -6.45
N SER A 139 6.15 -2.63 -5.28
CA SER A 139 7.32 -3.48 -5.10
C SER A 139 7.05 -4.58 -4.07
N PRO A 140 7.59 -5.80 -4.24
CA PRO A 140 7.48 -6.86 -3.25
C PRO A 140 8.53 -6.73 -2.13
N GLY A 141 9.20 -5.59 -2.02
CA GLY A 141 10.29 -5.34 -1.09
C GLY A 141 11.67 -5.48 -1.71
N LEU A 142 12.68 -5.29 -0.91
CA LEU A 142 14.08 -5.43 -1.30
C LEU A 142 14.54 -6.88 -1.20
N LYS A 143 15.44 -7.29 -2.10
CA LYS A 143 15.85 -8.69 -2.22
C LYS A 143 16.83 -9.09 -1.12
N THR A 144 17.81 -8.23 -0.79
CA THR A 144 18.91 -8.59 0.11
C THR A 144 18.78 -7.89 1.47
N ALA A 145 19.47 -8.43 2.48
CA ALA A 145 19.55 -7.83 3.81
C ALA A 145 20.33 -6.51 3.78
N GLU A 146 21.36 -6.43 2.94
CA GLU A 146 22.19 -5.24 2.76
C GLU A 146 21.37 -4.09 2.18
N GLU A 147 20.61 -4.33 1.12
CA GLU A 147 19.69 -3.35 0.53
C GLU A 147 18.68 -2.83 1.58
N ARG A 148 18.12 -3.75 2.39
CA ARG A 148 17.19 -3.38 3.46
C ARG A 148 17.84 -2.51 4.52
N THR A 149 19.05 -2.88 4.97
CA THR A 149 19.81 -2.10 5.97
C THR A 149 20.11 -0.69 5.49
N GLN A 150 20.59 -0.54 4.25
CA GLN A 150 20.83 0.77 3.66
C GLN A 150 19.53 1.58 3.53
N ARG A 151 18.46 0.94 3.12
CA ARG A 151 17.18 1.61 2.95
C ARG A 151 16.55 2.04 4.28
N ILE A 152 16.71 1.26 5.34
CA ILE A 152 16.27 1.65 6.70
C ILE A 152 16.93 2.98 7.11
N GLN A 153 18.21 3.17 6.86
CA GLN A 153 18.91 4.41 7.18
C GLN A 153 18.29 5.60 6.42
N ILE A 154 18.05 5.44 5.12
CA ILE A 154 17.39 6.48 4.29
C ILE A 154 15.96 6.78 4.80
N ASP A 155 15.19 5.75 5.09
CA ASP A 155 13.81 5.91 5.60
C ASP A 155 13.82 6.64 6.97
N TRP A 156 14.84 6.39 7.81
CA TRP A 156 14.99 7.06 9.10
C TRP A 156 15.46 8.53 8.98
N GLU A 157 16.29 8.85 7.99
CA GLU A 157 16.67 10.23 7.68
C GLU A 157 15.44 11.03 7.25
N TRP A 158 14.63 10.52 6.32
CA TRP A 158 13.37 11.15 5.94
C TRP A 158 12.40 11.28 7.11
N ALA A 159 12.30 10.28 7.97
CA ALA A 159 11.44 10.34 9.16
C ALA A 159 11.93 11.42 10.15
N ARG A 160 13.24 11.60 10.31
CA ARG A 160 13.81 12.69 11.12
C ARG A 160 13.51 14.05 10.50
N GLU A 161 13.56 14.19 9.19
CA GLU A 161 13.19 15.43 8.53
C GLU A 161 11.71 15.79 8.76
N LEU A 162 10.81 14.81 8.72
CA LEU A 162 9.39 15.00 9.09
C LEU A 162 9.20 15.50 10.52
N GLU A 163 10.06 15.08 11.44
CA GLU A 163 9.98 15.46 12.86
C GLU A 163 10.58 16.85 13.16
N THR A 164 11.50 17.33 12.31
CA THR A 164 12.35 18.46 12.66
C THR A 164 12.28 19.64 11.70
N LYS A 165 11.83 19.43 10.46
CA LYS A 165 11.74 20.49 9.43
C LYS A 165 10.32 21.04 9.32
N ASP A 166 10.19 22.21 8.70
CA ASP A 166 8.87 22.68 8.24
C ASP A 166 8.25 21.64 7.30
N PHE A 167 6.98 21.32 7.53
CA PHE A 167 6.33 20.23 6.81
C PHE A 167 6.11 20.55 5.32
N LYS A 168 5.86 21.80 4.99
CA LYS A 168 5.72 22.22 3.59
C LYS A 168 7.05 22.13 2.85
N ASP A 169 8.14 22.55 3.49
CA ASP A 169 9.49 22.44 2.92
C ASP A 169 9.88 20.97 2.72
N PHE A 170 9.56 20.11 3.68
CA PHE A 170 9.73 18.67 3.55
C PHE A 170 8.97 18.13 2.33
N LEU A 171 7.67 18.45 2.18
CA LEU A 171 6.84 17.98 1.07
C LEU A 171 7.42 18.42 -0.28
N LEU A 172 7.79 19.69 -0.42
CA LEU A 172 8.38 20.20 -1.64
C LEU A 172 9.70 19.48 -1.97
N ASN A 173 10.51 19.16 -0.95
CA ASN A 173 11.75 18.39 -1.13
C ASN A 173 11.48 16.93 -1.50
N TRP A 174 10.52 16.28 -0.84
CA TRP A 174 10.10 14.91 -1.15
C TRP A 174 9.67 14.75 -2.60
N TYR A 175 8.84 15.66 -3.08
CA TYR A 175 8.35 15.60 -4.47
C TYR A 175 9.38 16.00 -5.52
N LYS A 176 10.57 16.52 -5.15
CA LYS A 176 11.71 16.71 -6.09
C LYS A 176 12.38 15.43 -6.54
N GLN A 177 12.11 14.29 -5.89
CA GLN A 177 12.64 13.00 -6.31
C GLN A 177 12.23 12.70 -7.77
N SER A 178 13.14 12.09 -8.52
CA SER A 178 12.91 11.74 -9.94
C SER A 178 11.64 10.92 -10.18
N LEU A 179 11.24 10.14 -9.18
CA LEU A 179 10.02 9.34 -9.16
C LEU A 179 8.75 10.17 -9.41
N PHE A 180 8.74 11.42 -8.97
CA PHE A 180 7.57 12.32 -9.04
C PHE A 180 7.70 13.41 -10.11
N LYS A 181 8.64 13.26 -11.04
CA LYS A 181 8.91 14.29 -12.07
C LYS A 181 7.66 14.68 -12.86
N THR A 182 6.80 13.72 -13.21
CA THR A 182 5.54 13.97 -13.93
C THR A 182 4.51 14.70 -13.08
N LEU A 183 4.47 14.41 -11.78
CA LEU A 183 3.57 15.08 -10.84
C LEU A 183 3.90 16.57 -10.68
N GLN A 184 5.18 16.94 -10.67
CA GLN A 184 5.61 18.35 -10.50
C GLN A 184 5.06 19.26 -11.60
N THR A 185 4.78 18.73 -12.76
CA THR A 185 4.22 19.47 -13.91
C THR A 185 2.71 19.26 -14.09
N HIS A 186 2.08 18.49 -13.21
CA HIS A 186 0.65 18.20 -13.31
C HIS A 186 -0.18 19.42 -12.88
N PRO A 187 -1.27 19.81 -13.60
CA PRO A 187 -2.07 20.99 -13.28
C PRO A 187 -2.67 21.02 -11.86
N ASN A 188 -2.87 19.84 -11.25
CA ASN A 188 -3.41 19.70 -9.91
C ASN A 188 -2.32 19.47 -8.84
N PHE A 189 -1.04 19.70 -9.13
CA PHE A 189 0.05 19.45 -8.18
C PHE A 189 -0.10 20.26 -6.89
N ASP A 190 -0.43 21.54 -6.99
CA ASP A 190 -0.63 22.42 -5.81
C ASP A 190 -1.76 21.89 -4.91
N LYS A 191 -2.87 21.43 -5.50
CA LYS A 191 -3.96 20.81 -4.74
C LYS A 191 -3.52 19.52 -4.06
N LEU A 192 -2.63 18.75 -4.70
CA LEU A 192 -2.03 17.57 -4.09
C LEU A 192 -1.23 17.98 -2.84
N ILE A 193 -0.37 18.99 -2.94
CA ILE A 193 0.42 19.50 -1.80
C ILE A 193 -0.49 20.00 -0.68
N GLU A 194 -1.54 20.78 -0.99
CA GLU A 194 -2.51 21.24 0.00
C GLU A 194 -3.16 20.10 0.77
N ARG A 195 -3.52 19.00 0.10
CA ARG A 195 -4.05 17.81 0.78
C ARG A 195 -3.00 17.12 1.65
N ARG A 196 -1.77 16.98 1.16
CA ARG A 196 -0.67 16.37 1.94
C ARG A 196 -0.38 17.13 3.23
N LEU A 197 -0.52 18.46 3.21
CA LEU A 197 -0.34 19.33 4.39
C LEU A 197 -1.37 19.08 5.51
N GLN A 198 -2.45 18.36 5.24
CA GLN A 198 -3.44 17.97 6.26
C GLN A 198 -2.97 16.80 7.14
N ASN A 199 -1.91 16.10 6.75
CA ASN A 199 -1.36 15.01 7.55
C ASN A 199 -0.57 15.54 8.77
N ASN A 200 -0.47 14.69 9.79
CA ASN A 200 0.42 14.93 10.93
C ASN A 200 1.83 14.41 10.59
N PRO A 201 2.86 15.25 10.49
CA PRO A 201 4.20 14.83 10.11
C PRO A 201 4.84 13.86 11.12
N LEU A 202 4.50 13.96 12.41
CA LEU A 202 5.00 13.02 13.43
C LEU A 202 4.41 11.62 13.26
N GLU A 203 3.16 11.52 12.87
CA GLU A 203 2.52 10.23 12.58
C GLU A 203 3.03 9.63 11.26
N LEU A 204 3.26 10.47 10.24
CA LEU A 204 3.93 10.04 9.01
C LEU A 204 5.34 9.50 9.27
N ALA A 205 6.10 10.13 10.17
CA ALA A 205 7.43 9.66 10.55
C ALA A 205 7.40 8.27 11.19
N LYS A 206 6.41 8.00 12.08
CA LYS A 206 6.20 6.66 12.65
C LYS A 206 5.87 5.63 11.57
N SER A 207 4.95 5.97 10.66
CA SER A 207 4.61 5.10 9.53
C SER A 207 5.83 4.81 8.64
N LEU A 208 6.63 5.82 8.31
CA LEU A 208 7.81 5.64 7.47
C LEU A 208 8.86 4.75 8.12
N ARG A 209 9.09 4.89 9.44
CA ARG A 209 10.01 4.02 10.18
C ARG A 209 9.56 2.57 10.19
N GLN A 210 8.26 2.29 10.28
CA GLN A 210 7.75 0.93 10.48
C GLN A 210 7.28 0.25 9.18
N MET A 211 6.74 1.02 8.23
CA MET A 211 6.23 0.52 6.95
C MET A 211 7.06 1.02 5.76
N GLY A 212 8.20 1.68 6.01
CA GLY A 212 9.17 2.05 4.99
C GLY A 212 9.65 0.83 4.20
N THR A 213 10.19 1.06 3.00
CA THR A 213 10.63 -0.04 2.12
C THR A 213 11.74 -0.88 2.76
N GLY A 214 12.55 -0.28 3.65
CA GLY A 214 13.61 -1.00 4.35
C GLY A 214 13.07 -2.03 5.36
N ASN A 215 11.97 -1.71 6.06
CA ASN A 215 11.33 -2.60 7.03
C ASN A 215 10.25 -3.51 6.43
N GLN A 216 9.93 -3.33 5.15
CA GLN A 216 8.99 -4.21 4.46
C GLN A 216 9.56 -5.64 4.39
N PRO A 217 8.77 -6.67 4.78
CA PRO A 217 9.15 -8.05 4.51
C PRO A 217 9.33 -8.29 3.01
N SER A 218 10.42 -8.98 2.62
CA SER A 218 10.58 -9.39 1.22
C SER A 218 9.53 -10.42 0.85
N LEU A 219 8.83 -10.19 -0.25
CA LEU A 219 7.77 -11.07 -0.75
C LEU A 219 8.17 -11.76 -2.07
N TRP A 220 9.43 -11.57 -2.53
CA TRP A 220 9.90 -12.12 -3.80
C TRP A 220 9.70 -13.64 -3.91
N ASP A 221 10.04 -14.36 -2.85
CA ASP A 221 9.94 -15.83 -2.83
C ASP A 221 8.48 -16.35 -2.79
N LYS A 222 7.53 -15.48 -2.45
CA LYS A 222 6.11 -15.85 -2.30
C LYS A 222 5.26 -15.52 -3.54
N ILE A 223 5.76 -14.68 -4.45
CA ILE A 223 4.98 -14.23 -5.62
C ILE A 223 4.56 -15.39 -6.50
N ALA A 224 5.44 -16.39 -6.69
CA ALA A 224 5.16 -17.55 -7.52
C ALA A 224 4.00 -18.42 -6.99
N ASP A 225 3.76 -18.38 -5.69
CA ASP A 225 2.70 -19.17 -5.03
C ASP A 225 1.32 -18.51 -5.12
N ASN A 226 1.26 -17.25 -5.58
CA ASN A 226 0.00 -16.51 -5.67
C ASN A 226 -0.98 -17.18 -6.64
N LYS A 227 -2.23 -17.35 -6.17
CA LYS A 227 -3.35 -17.90 -6.96
C LYS A 227 -4.44 -16.87 -7.26
N ILE A 228 -4.34 -15.69 -6.68
CA ILE A 228 -5.31 -14.61 -6.87
C ILE A 228 -4.95 -13.85 -8.14
N PRO A 229 -5.89 -13.61 -9.08
CA PRO A 229 -5.63 -12.82 -10.26
C PRO A 229 -5.13 -11.41 -9.92
N VAL A 230 -3.95 -11.03 -10.46
CA VAL A 230 -3.31 -9.73 -10.22
C VAL A 230 -3.14 -8.96 -11.52
N ARG A 231 -3.38 -7.66 -11.45
CA ARG A 231 -3.01 -6.71 -12.49
C ARG A 231 -1.95 -5.76 -11.93
N PHE A 232 -0.72 -5.84 -12.44
CA PHE A 232 0.32 -4.85 -12.17
C PHE A 232 0.13 -3.65 -13.10
N LEU A 233 0.17 -2.44 -12.55
CA LEU A 233 0.11 -1.20 -13.32
C LEU A 233 1.40 -0.41 -13.11
N GLY A 234 2.03 -0.01 -14.20
CA GLY A 234 3.19 0.88 -14.23
C GLY A 234 2.96 2.06 -15.15
N GLY A 235 3.42 3.24 -14.77
CA GLY A 235 3.42 4.40 -15.66
C GLY A 235 4.57 4.33 -16.68
N GLU A 236 4.34 4.86 -17.87
CA GLU A 236 5.32 4.88 -18.96
C GLU A 236 6.65 5.53 -18.54
N TYR A 237 6.60 6.58 -17.71
CA TYR A 237 7.76 7.35 -17.27
C TYR A 237 8.33 6.92 -15.91
N ASP A 238 7.79 5.84 -15.31
CA ASP A 238 8.29 5.25 -14.07
C ASP A 238 9.17 4.02 -14.36
N ASP A 239 10.37 4.26 -14.88
CA ASP A 239 11.27 3.19 -15.32
C ASP A 239 11.58 2.18 -14.22
N LYS A 240 11.77 2.66 -12.99
CA LYS A 240 12.07 1.81 -11.83
C LYS A 240 10.94 0.80 -11.59
N PHE A 241 9.70 1.27 -11.48
CA PHE A 241 8.57 0.38 -11.15
C PHE A 241 8.07 -0.41 -12.36
N LYS A 242 8.29 0.08 -13.59
CA LYS A 242 8.10 -0.77 -14.80
C LYS A 242 8.96 -2.02 -14.74
N CYS A 243 10.26 -1.88 -14.43
CA CYS A 243 11.18 -3.03 -14.32
C CYS A 243 10.76 -3.97 -13.17
N ILE A 244 10.45 -3.45 -11.99
CA ILE A 244 10.03 -4.25 -10.84
C ILE A 244 8.72 -4.99 -11.15
N ASN A 245 7.73 -4.29 -11.72
CA ASN A 245 6.43 -4.88 -12.05
C ASN A 245 6.55 -5.93 -13.17
N ALA A 246 7.46 -5.73 -14.14
CA ALA A 246 7.74 -6.72 -15.17
C ALA A 246 8.35 -7.99 -14.57
N GLU A 247 9.31 -7.84 -13.66
CA GLU A 247 9.90 -8.99 -12.95
C GLU A 247 8.85 -9.73 -12.11
N MET A 248 8.01 -9.03 -11.34
CA MET A 248 6.91 -9.65 -10.61
C MET A 248 5.94 -10.40 -11.53
N ALA A 249 5.63 -9.83 -12.68
CA ALA A 249 4.72 -10.44 -13.64
C ALA A 249 5.28 -11.73 -14.26
N THR A 250 6.61 -11.85 -14.42
CA THR A 250 7.23 -13.11 -14.88
C THR A 250 7.16 -14.22 -13.85
N LEU A 251 7.15 -13.89 -12.57
CA LEU A 251 7.08 -14.86 -11.48
C LEU A 251 5.64 -15.28 -11.14
N CYS A 252 4.66 -14.41 -11.35
CA CYS A 252 3.27 -14.65 -10.99
C CYS A 252 2.43 -15.09 -12.18
N GLN A 253 2.13 -16.39 -12.28
CA GLN A 253 1.41 -17.00 -13.41
C GLN A 253 0.01 -16.44 -13.65
N VAL A 254 -0.66 -15.98 -12.63
CA VAL A 254 -2.04 -15.43 -12.68
C VAL A 254 -2.06 -13.90 -12.79
N SER A 255 -0.96 -13.30 -13.21
CA SER A 255 -0.84 -11.85 -13.35
C SER A 255 -0.74 -11.38 -14.79
N LYS A 256 -0.99 -10.08 -14.97
CA LYS A 256 -0.69 -9.35 -16.22
C LYS A 256 -0.15 -7.98 -15.86
N LEU A 257 0.88 -7.54 -16.57
CA LEU A 257 1.38 -6.17 -16.51
C LEU A 257 0.66 -5.30 -17.55
N ARG A 258 0.31 -4.07 -17.15
CA ARG A 258 -0.15 -3.03 -18.07
C ARG A 258 0.64 -1.74 -17.81
N ILE A 259 1.22 -1.21 -18.87
CA ILE A 259 1.89 0.10 -18.86
C ILE A 259 0.90 1.14 -19.32
N ILE A 260 0.76 2.24 -18.56
CA ILE A 260 -0.16 3.33 -18.86
C ILE A 260 0.65 4.48 -19.45
N THR A 261 0.28 4.85 -20.67
CA THR A 261 0.97 5.90 -21.41
C THR A 261 0.78 7.29 -20.78
N LYS A 262 1.79 8.13 -20.93
CA LYS A 262 1.81 9.53 -20.44
C LYS A 262 1.59 9.68 -18.93
N THR A 263 1.96 8.66 -18.15
CA THR A 263 1.92 8.70 -16.68
C THR A 263 3.25 8.32 -16.06
N GLY A 264 3.50 8.83 -14.87
CA GLY A 264 4.62 8.44 -14.01
C GLY A 264 4.17 7.49 -12.90
N HIS A 265 4.62 7.77 -11.68
CA HIS A 265 4.43 6.89 -10.52
C HIS A 265 2.99 6.87 -9.99
N ASN A 266 2.23 7.95 -10.15
CA ASN A 266 0.87 8.10 -9.59
C ASN A 266 -0.19 8.08 -10.70
N ILE A 267 -0.47 6.88 -11.22
CA ILE A 267 -1.31 6.68 -12.41
C ILE A 267 -2.75 7.14 -12.15
N HIS A 268 -3.34 6.77 -11.01
CA HIS A 268 -4.73 7.12 -10.69
C HIS A 268 -4.95 8.64 -10.57
N PHE A 269 -3.91 9.39 -10.21
CA PHE A 269 -3.94 10.85 -10.17
C PHE A 269 -3.64 11.49 -11.54
N GLU A 270 -2.66 10.94 -12.28
CA GLU A 270 -2.19 11.50 -13.55
C GLU A 270 -3.12 11.14 -14.73
N ASN A 271 -3.78 9.98 -14.68
CA ASN A 271 -4.73 9.52 -15.70
C ASN A 271 -5.89 8.73 -15.08
N PRO A 272 -6.80 9.39 -14.33
CA PRO A 272 -7.92 8.74 -13.66
C PRO A 272 -8.82 7.97 -14.63
N LYS A 273 -9.02 8.46 -15.85
CA LYS A 273 -9.87 7.80 -16.85
C LYS A 273 -9.34 6.41 -17.23
N ALA A 274 -8.04 6.31 -17.53
CA ALA A 274 -7.43 5.01 -17.86
C ALA A 274 -7.46 4.06 -16.65
N TYR A 275 -7.27 4.60 -15.45
CA TYR A 275 -7.32 3.83 -14.21
C TYR A 275 -8.74 3.26 -13.97
N ILE A 276 -9.79 4.09 -14.10
CA ILE A 276 -11.20 3.69 -13.96
C ILE A 276 -11.56 2.59 -14.96
N GLU A 277 -11.16 2.76 -16.23
CA GLU A 277 -11.40 1.75 -17.27
C GLU A 277 -10.79 0.39 -16.91
N ILE A 278 -9.57 0.40 -16.38
CA ILE A 278 -8.88 -0.83 -15.97
C ILE A 278 -9.59 -1.48 -14.80
N LEU A 279 -9.96 -0.71 -13.76
CA LEU A 279 -10.71 -1.20 -12.61
C LEU A 279 -12.03 -1.84 -13.06
N SER A 280 -12.85 -1.10 -13.81
CA SER A 280 -14.16 -1.54 -14.29
C SER A 280 -14.05 -2.82 -15.12
N ASN A 281 -13.08 -2.91 -16.02
CA ASN A 281 -12.91 -4.09 -16.89
C ASN A 281 -12.34 -5.30 -16.13
N PHE A 282 -11.46 -5.08 -15.16
CA PHE A 282 -10.81 -6.18 -14.44
C PHE A 282 -11.66 -6.71 -13.30
N PHE A 283 -12.39 -5.86 -12.59
CA PHE A 283 -13.21 -6.24 -11.44
C PHE A 283 -14.65 -6.66 -11.80
N ARG A 284 -15.03 -6.58 -13.07
CA ARG A 284 -16.31 -7.17 -13.49
C ARG A 284 -16.43 -8.63 -13.03
N VAL A 285 -17.58 -8.96 -12.46
CA VAL A 285 -17.99 -10.31 -12.05
C VAL A 285 -18.53 -11.05 -13.26
#